data_668f33d91c86e3990b96fbf65a66e78b
#
_entry.id   668f33d91c86e3990b96fbf65a66e78b
#
_cell.length_a   1.000
_cell.length_b   1.000
_cell.length_c   1.000
_cell.angle_alpha   90.00
_cell.angle_beta   90.00
_cell.angle_gamma   90.00
#
_symmetry.space_group_name_H-M   'P 1'
#
loop_
_entity.id
_entity.type
_entity.pdbx_description
1 polymer ?
#
loop_
_entity_poly.entity_id
_entity_poly.type
_entity_poly.pdbx_seq_one_letter_code
_entity_poly.pdbx_strand_id
1 'polypeptide(L)'
;MSKVLRDFPLHPEEVTNEFLSRCFNGKVLSYELDTSMTAGGVLADAFRVFNITYDDINDLPKSCFLKCTKEIPEVVEMCLSTQVYAKEVYFYSTLIHKVKDVIRVPECYGIFKADDDIECKEFCLVLEDFDQDNWVPFDQFDNPMTYEDTIQFMKDLGYFHAACWGEPVSNDAGLGPFRAHWQNLNDDYWEDGETTWDKAVPKWEDVYGESLLSMVSDEVGETIKKLVDIYASKNGKKIQEELLKELQKRPRTITHGDARGNNIFKSKNDGSMGIIDWQMWVAGPASNEFGQVWFNSFSLDSGMIHRLDEMTSIYYESMISKKPEIKDEYPYEVLLDDLKLLFINIWPEYLGFTVGSIDGYKDPEQLKSKENWREMMKRNMETVHYSGCLESFENFISKLDLSH
;
A
#
# COMPACT_ATOMS: atom_id res chain seq x y z
N MET A 1 38.12 -8.73 6.94
CA MET A 1 36.86 -9.21 7.50
C MET A 1 36.49 -10.47 6.80
N SER A 2 36.35 -11.61 7.50
CA SER A 2 35.91 -12.87 6.89
C SER A 2 34.44 -12.62 6.45
N LYS A 3 34.16 -12.77 5.14
CA LYS A 3 32.78 -12.89 4.67
C LYS A 3 32.14 -14.03 5.47
N VAL A 4 31.15 -13.73 6.29
CA VAL A 4 30.25 -14.75 6.81
C VAL A 4 29.61 -15.33 5.55
N LEU A 5 29.86 -16.60 5.29
CA LEU A 5 29.27 -17.32 4.15
C LEU A 5 27.78 -17.45 4.49
N ARG A 6 26.91 -16.55 3.93
CA ARG A 6 25.48 -16.75 4.00
C ARG A 6 25.12 -18.01 3.17
N ASP A 7 24.08 -18.67 3.59
CA ASP A 7 23.61 -19.92 2.96
C ASP A 7 22.33 -19.70 2.12
N PHE A 8 22.04 -18.45 1.74
CA PHE A 8 20.92 -18.06 0.90
C PHE A 8 21.32 -17.00 -0.14
N PRO A 9 20.65 -16.94 -1.30
CA PRO A 9 20.96 -15.99 -2.37
C PRO A 9 20.44 -14.58 -2.05
N LEU A 10 21.17 -13.55 -2.50
CA LEU A 10 20.67 -12.20 -2.69
C LEU A 10 20.59 -11.83 -4.18
N HIS A 11 21.27 -12.58 -5.04
CA HIS A 11 21.31 -12.34 -6.48
C HIS A 11 20.88 -13.57 -7.27
N PRO A 12 20.38 -13.40 -8.49
CA PRO A 12 19.96 -14.52 -9.34
C PRO A 12 21.05 -15.59 -9.55
N GLU A 13 22.31 -15.15 -9.75
CA GLU A 13 23.45 -16.04 -9.98
C GLU A 13 23.88 -16.87 -8.75
N GLU A 14 23.39 -16.53 -7.58
CA GLU A 14 23.66 -17.26 -6.34
C GLU A 14 22.61 -18.38 -6.08
N VAL A 15 21.52 -18.42 -6.87
CA VAL A 15 20.52 -19.48 -6.75
C VAL A 15 21.12 -20.81 -7.15
N THR A 16 20.86 -21.87 -6.37
CA THR A 16 21.33 -23.22 -6.65
C THR A 16 20.21 -24.24 -6.52
N ASN A 17 20.38 -25.40 -7.16
CA ASN A 17 19.46 -26.54 -7.01
C ASN A 17 19.34 -26.97 -5.55
N GLU A 18 20.44 -26.92 -4.78
CA GLU A 18 20.43 -27.26 -3.36
C GLU A 18 19.60 -26.27 -2.53
N PHE A 19 19.73 -24.97 -2.81
CA PHE A 19 18.94 -23.95 -2.14
C PHE A 19 17.45 -24.16 -2.40
N LEU A 20 17.04 -24.29 -3.66
CA LEU A 20 15.62 -24.51 -4.01
C LEU A 20 15.11 -25.86 -3.47
N SER A 21 15.95 -26.89 -3.44
CA SER A 21 15.58 -28.19 -2.87
C SER A 21 15.25 -28.10 -1.38
N ARG A 22 15.94 -27.24 -0.63
CA ARG A 22 15.62 -26.97 0.78
C ARG A 22 14.26 -26.27 0.93
N CYS A 23 13.97 -25.31 0.03
CA CYS A 23 12.71 -24.54 0.09
C CYS A 23 11.48 -25.41 -0.19
N PHE A 24 11.58 -26.34 -1.15
CA PHE A 24 10.41 -27.11 -1.61
C PHE A 24 10.33 -28.53 -1.04
N ASN A 25 11.26 -28.92 -0.18
CA ASN A 25 11.35 -30.28 0.36
C ASN A 25 11.32 -31.35 -0.73
N GLY A 26 11.98 -31.07 -1.85
CA GLY A 26 12.09 -31.96 -3.00
C GLY A 26 13.38 -31.71 -3.79
N LYS A 27 13.98 -32.74 -4.37
CA LYS A 27 15.24 -32.60 -5.09
C LYS A 27 15.00 -31.89 -6.44
N VAL A 28 15.44 -30.65 -6.53
CA VAL A 28 15.42 -29.84 -7.75
C VAL A 28 16.51 -30.30 -8.70
N LEU A 29 16.16 -30.59 -9.96
CA LEU A 29 17.07 -31.02 -11.04
C LEU A 29 17.49 -29.82 -11.90
N SER A 30 16.55 -28.97 -12.29
CA SER A 30 16.81 -27.78 -13.10
C SER A 30 15.75 -26.68 -12.84
N TYR A 31 16.10 -25.48 -13.21
CA TYR A 31 15.22 -24.31 -13.21
C TYR A 31 15.71 -23.27 -14.22
N GLU A 32 14.90 -22.29 -14.50
CA GLU A 32 15.23 -21.09 -15.27
C GLU A 32 15.02 -19.83 -14.42
N LEU A 33 15.72 -18.76 -14.76
CA LEU A 33 15.64 -17.47 -14.07
C LEU A 33 15.11 -16.38 -15.03
N ASP A 34 14.11 -15.64 -14.58
CA ASP A 34 13.72 -14.40 -15.22
C ASP A 34 14.21 -13.23 -14.37
N THR A 35 15.20 -12.54 -14.89
CA THR A 35 15.80 -11.36 -14.25
C THR A 35 15.27 -10.05 -14.83
N SER A 36 14.38 -10.10 -15.82
CA SER A 36 13.82 -8.90 -16.44
C SER A 36 12.99 -8.06 -15.47
N MET A 37 12.46 -8.69 -14.42
CA MET A 37 11.68 -8.03 -13.36
C MET A 37 12.52 -7.44 -12.23
N THR A 38 13.83 -7.74 -12.16
CA THR A 38 14.72 -7.20 -11.10
C THR A 38 14.81 -5.67 -11.10
N ALA A 39 14.57 -5.03 -12.25
CA ALA A 39 14.53 -3.58 -12.36
C ALA A 39 13.23 -2.94 -11.79
N GLY A 40 12.21 -3.73 -11.44
CA GLY A 40 10.89 -3.22 -11.03
C GLY A 40 10.72 -3.00 -9.52
N GLY A 41 11.53 -3.62 -8.67
CA GLY A 41 11.45 -3.43 -7.21
C GLY A 41 12.11 -2.14 -6.77
N VAL A 42 11.35 -1.19 -6.22
CA VAL A 42 11.91 0.08 -5.72
C VAL A 42 12.72 -0.17 -4.44
N LEU A 43 12.20 -0.98 -3.51
CA LEU A 43 12.74 -1.14 -2.15
C LEU A 43 13.53 -2.45 -1.99
N ALA A 44 13.17 -3.52 -2.70
CA ALA A 44 13.83 -4.82 -2.66
C ALA A 44 14.11 -5.31 -4.08
N ASP A 45 15.11 -6.15 -4.26
CA ASP A 45 15.30 -6.88 -5.50
C ASP A 45 14.39 -8.12 -5.51
N ALA A 46 13.74 -8.35 -6.66
CA ALA A 46 12.85 -9.47 -6.84
C ALA A 46 13.12 -10.12 -8.21
N PHE A 47 13.14 -11.44 -8.24
CA PHE A 47 13.31 -12.20 -9.48
C PHE A 47 12.53 -13.51 -9.45
N ARG A 48 12.15 -13.96 -10.62
CA ARG A 48 11.35 -15.15 -10.80
C ARG A 48 12.21 -16.37 -11.10
N VAL A 49 11.94 -17.48 -10.42
CA VAL A 49 12.46 -18.81 -10.76
C VAL A 49 11.29 -19.61 -11.33
N PHE A 50 11.47 -20.20 -12.50
CA PHE A 50 10.39 -20.91 -13.20
C PHE A 50 10.91 -22.15 -13.91
N ASN A 51 10.03 -22.95 -14.52
CA ASN A 51 10.36 -24.22 -15.14
C ASN A 51 11.13 -25.16 -14.19
N ILE A 52 10.78 -25.13 -12.90
CA ILE A 52 11.44 -25.98 -11.89
C ILE A 52 11.05 -27.44 -12.14
N THR A 53 12.05 -28.29 -12.27
CA THR A 53 11.87 -29.72 -12.41
C THR A 53 12.43 -30.48 -11.22
N TYR A 54 11.78 -31.60 -10.86
CA TYR A 54 12.12 -32.40 -9.69
C TYR A 54 12.40 -33.86 -10.04
N ASP A 55 13.07 -34.53 -9.11
CA ASP A 55 13.30 -35.97 -9.16
C ASP A 55 12.08 -36.67 -8.52
N ASP A 56 11.20 -37.24 -9.31
CA ASP A 56 10.06 -38.10 -8.91
C ASP A 56 8.85 -37.47 -8.17
N ILE A 57 8.68 -36.14 -8.10
CA ILE A 57 7.55 -35.51 -7.42
C ILE A 57 6.79 -34.54 -8.36
N ASN A 58 5.48 -34.76 -8.56
CA ASN A 58 4.68 -33.98 -9.51
C ASN A 58 3.91 -32.78 -8.94
N ASP A 59 3.74 -32.69 -7.61
CA ASP A 59 2.86 -31.71 -6.97
C ASP A 59 3.62 -30.53 -6.30
N LEU A 60 4.90 -30.38 -6.58
CA LEU A 60 5.70 -29.26 -6.06
C LEU A 60 5.60 -28.03 -6.96
N PRO A 61 5.84 -26.83 -6.40
CA PRO A 61 5.78 -25.57 -7.14
C PRO A 61 6.72 -25.57 -8.34
N LYS A 62 6.20 -25.20 -9.53
CA LYS A 62 6.99 -25.12 -10.77
C LYS A 62 7.59 -23.74 -10.99
N SER A 63 7.20 -22.77 -10.17
CA SER A 63 7.75 -21.42 -10.13
C SER A 63 7.68 -20.85 -8.73
N CYS A 64 8.53 -19.86 -8.48
CA CYS A 64 8.51 -19.06 -7.26
C CYS A 64 9.11 -17.68 -7.51
N PHE A 65 8.84 -16.76 -6.61
CA PHE A 65 9.44 -15.43 -6.54
C PHE A 65 10.45 -15.39 -5.40
N LEU A 66 11.66 -14.93 -5.68
CA LEU A 66 12.63 -14.60 -4.66
C LEU A 66 12.62 -13.07 -4.47
N LYS A 67 12.46 -12.63 -3.22
CA LYS A 67 12.55 -11.23 -2.84
C LYS A 67 13.68 -11.05 -1.84
N CYS A 68 14.64 -10.20 -2.17
CA CYS A 68 15.91 -10.09 -1.47
C CYS A 68 16.25 -8.63 -1.17
N THR A 69 17.19 -8.43 -0.26
CA THR A 69 17.74 -7.10 0.04
C THR A 69 18.34 -6.49 -1.24
N LYS A 70 18.06 -5.22 -1.47
CA LYS A 70 18.65 -4.45 -2.58
C LYS A 70 20.06 -3.98 -2.20
N GLU A 71 21.00 -4.03 -3.16
CA GLU A 71 22.39 -3.61 -2.92
C GLU A 71 22.67 -2.12 -3.20
N ILE A 72 21.66 -1.25 -3.09
CA ILE A 72 21.82 0.19 -3.22
C ILE A 72 21.87 0.79 -1.81
N PRO A 73 23.02 1.32 -1.33
CA PRO A 73 23.18 1.72 0.07
C PRO A 73 22.12 2.69 0.58
N GLU A 74 21.73 3.69 -0.24
CA GLU A 74 20.74 4.69 0.13
C GLU A 74 19.34 4.08 0.28
N VAL A 75 19.01 3.10 -0.56
CA VAL A 75 17.73 2.37 -0.47
C VAL A 75 17.75 1.47 0.77
N VAL A 76 18.85 0.78 1.02
CA VAL A 76 18.99 -0.08 2.21
C VAL A 76 18.85 0.76 3.48
N GLU A 77 19.52 1.89 3.60
CA GLU A 77 19.42 2.78 4.75
C GLU A 77 17.97 3.24 4.98
N MET A 78 17.29 3.67 3.94
CA MET A 78 15.87 4.03 3.99
C MET A 78 15.01 2.84 4.43
N CYS A 79 15.21 1.65 3.86
CA CYS A 79 14.43 0.47 4.21
C CYS A 79 14.66 0.01 5.65
N LEU A 80 15.88 0.14 6.17
CA LEU A 80 16.19 -0.15 7.57
C LEU A 80 15.56 0.87 8.51
N SER A 81 15.63 2.17 8.21
CA SER A 81 15.01 3.22 9.02
C SER A 81 13.48 3.10 9.10
N THR A 82 12.84 2.62 8.03
CA THR A 82 11.40 2.39 7.94
C THR A 82 11.00 0.94 8.28
N GLN A 83 11.97 0.08 8.58
CA GLN A 83 11.79 -1.35 8.91
C GLN A 83 11.06 -2.17 7.83
N VAL A 84 11.09 -1.75 6.58
CA VAL A 84 10.38 -2.38 5.47
C VAL A 84 10.73 -3.86 5.33
N TYR A 85 12.01 -4.23 5.41
CA TYR A 85 12.45 -5.62 5.30
C TYR A 85 11.99 -6.47 6.49
N ALA A 86 12.20 -5.96 7.70
CA ALA A 86 11.77 -6.64 8.92
C ALA A 86 10.26 -6.84 8.98
N LYS A 87 9.49 -5.87 8.50
CA LYS A 87 8.03 -5.95 8.40
C LYS A 87 7.58 -7.11 7.53
N GLU A 88 8.13 -7.25 6.33
CA GLU A 88 7.71 -8.30 5.42
C GLU A 88 8.12 -9.69 5.91
N VAL A 89 9.33 -9.81 6.45
CA VAL A 89 9.77 -11.05 7.11
C VAL A 89 8.85 -11.41 8.29
N TYR A 90 8.48 -10.44 9.13
CA TYR A 90 7.56 -10.66 10.23
C TYR A 90 6.15 -11.04 9.77
N PHE A 91 5.65 -10.43 8.70
CA PHE A 91 4.37 -10.81 8.12
C PHE A 91 4.35 -12.30 7.76
N TYR A 92 5.30 -12.74 6.94
CA TYR A 92 5.34 -14.14 6.48
C TYR A 92 5.70 -15.14 7.58
N SER A 93 6.47 -14.74 8.61
CA SER A 93 6.82 -15.63 9.72
C SER A 93 5.75 -15.71 10.81
N THR A 94 4.93 -14.67 10.98
CA THR A 94 4.08 -14.53 12.16
C THR A 94 2.63 -14.20 11.82
N LEU A 95 2.36 -13.23 10.95
CA LEU A 95 0.99 -12.74 10.72
C LEU A 95 0.22 -13.52 9.65
N ILE A 96 0.91 -14.14 8.71
CA ILE A 96 0.29 -14.83 7.56
C ILE A 96 -0.81 -15.83 7.96
N HIS A 97 -0.63 -16.55 9.06
CA HIS A 97 -1.61 -17.55 9.51
C HIS A 97 -2.96 -16.95 9.93
N LYS A 98 -3.03 -15.65 10.25
CA LYS A 98 -4.28 -14.94 10.55
C LYS A 98 -4.95 -14.41 9.28
N VAL A 99 -4.19 -14.19 8.23
CA VAL A 99 -4.61 -13.50 7.02
C VAL A 99 -4.98 -14.47 5.90
N LYS A 100 -4.20 -15.53 5.70
CA LYS A 100 -4.30 -16.45 4.55
C LYS A 100 -5.64 -17.17 4.38
N ASP A 101 -6.41 -17.32 5.45
CA ASP A 101 -7.72 -17.97 5.42
C ASP A 101 -8.86 -16.96 5.11
N VAL A 102 -8.53 -15.69 4.96
CA VAL A 102 -9.48 -14.59 4.78
C VAL A 102 -9.29 -13.87 3.46
N ILE A 103 -8.05 -13.61 3.09
CA ILE A 103 -7.65 -13.05 1.79
C ILE A 103 -6.47 -13.87 1.26
N ARG A 104 -6.44 -14.11 -0.04
CA ARG A 104 -5.37 -14.90 -0.64
C ARG A 104 -4.05 -14.13 -0.62
N VAL A 105 -3.04 -14.72 -0.06
CA VAL A 105 -1.66 -14.22 -0.01
C VAL A 105 -0.71 -15.26 -0.57
N PRO A 106 0.44 -14.90 -1.13
CA PRO A 106 1.43 -15.86 -1.59
C PRO A 106 1.86 -16.81 -0.46
N GLU A 107 1.95 -18.10 -0.76
CA GLU A 107 2.60 -19.03 0.16
C GLU A 107 4.08 -18.66 0.32
N CYS A 108 4.59 -18.77 1.54
CA CYS A 108 6.01 -18.57 1.82
C CYS A 108 6.70 -19.93 1.95
N TYR A 109 7.52 -20.27 0.98
CA TYR A 109 8.27 -21.53 0.95
C TYR A 109 9.58 -21.48 1.74
N GLY A 110 10.06 -20.29 2.04
CA GLY A 110 11.27 -20.11 2.82
C GLY A 110 11.52 -18.67 3.25
N ILE A 111 12.04 -18.53 4.46
CA ILE A 111 12.47 -17.25 5.05
C ILE A 111 13.91 -17.41 5.49
N PHE A 112 14.80 -16.61 4.94
CA PHE A 112 16.22 -16.68 5.21
C PHE A 112 16.74 -15.31 5.62
N LYS A 113 17.45 -15.26 6.73
CA LYS A 113 18.16 -14.11 7.27
C LYS A 113 19.18 -14.59 8.31
N ALA A 114 20.10 -13.77 8.75
CA ALA A 114 20.94 -14.10 9.90
C ALA A 114 20.09 -14.20 11.17
N ASP A 115 20.41 -15.13 12.08
CA ASP A 115 19.63 -15.42 13.30
C ASP A 115 19.53 -14.20 14.23
N ASP A 116 20.59 -13.40 14.31
CA ASP A 116 20.70 -12.20 15.15
C ASP A 116 20.34 -10.90 14.43
N ASP A 117 19.99 -10.97 13.14
CA ASP A 117 19.61 -9.81 12.34
C ASP A 117 18.12 -9.50 12.47
N ILE A 118 17.75 -8.71 13.49
CA ILE A 118 16.38 -8.27 13.71
C ILE A 118 15.91 -7.29 12.62
N GLU A 119 16.82 -6.46 12.11
CA GLU A 119 16.51 -5.47 11.08
C GLU A 119 16.41 -6.05 9.67
N CYS A 120 16.79 -7.33 9.51
CA CYS A 120 16.79 -8.03 8.21
C CYS A 120 17.63 -7.30 7.15
N LYS A 121 18.85 -6.90 7.50
CA LYS A 121 19.81 -6.22 6.59
C LYS A 121 20.11 -7.04 5.34
N GLU A 122 20.22 -8.34 5.54
CA GLU A 122 20.27 -9.32 4.46
C GLU A 122 19.17 -10.35 4.68
N PHE A 123 18.25 -10.46 3.73
CA PHE A 123 17.17 -11.44 3.78
C PHE A 123 16.88 -11.99 2.39
N CYS A 124 16.26 -13.16 2.35
CA CYS A 124 15.66 -13.74 1.17
C CYS A 124 14.33 -14.41 1.56
N LEU A 125 13.25 -13.99 0.91
CA LEU A 125 11.95 -14.65 0.96
C LEU A 125 11.76 -15.47 -0.31
N VAL A 126 11.30 -16.70 -0.18
CA VAL A 126 10.90 -17.55 -1.31
C VAL A 126 9.39 -17.68 -1.28
N LEU A 127 8.73 -17.02 -2.21
CA LEU A 127 7.28 -16.83 -2.23
C LEU A 127 6.66 -17.54 -3.42
N GLU A 128 5.39 -17.88 -3.29
CA GLU A 128 4.57 -18.35 -4.41
C GLU A 128 4.56 -17.31 -5.53
N ASP A 129 4.66 -17.81 -6.74
CA ASP A 129 4.50 -17.03 -7.96
C ASP A 129 3.01 -16.98 -8.34
N PHE A 130 2.41 -15.80 -8.30
CA PHE A 130 1.09 -15.56 -8.89
C PHE A 130 1.25 -15.47 -10.40
N ASP A 131 1.46 -16.63 -11.02
CA ASP A 131 1.77 -16.74 -12.43
C ASP A 131 0.63 -16.20 -13.33
N GLN A 132 1.01 -15.72 -14.51
CA GLN A 132 0.09 -15.11 -15.46
C GLN A 132 -0.90 -16.09 -16.11
N ASP A 133 -0.69 -17.40 -16.00
CA ASP A 133 -1.65 -18.39 -16.51
C ASP A 133 -2.87 -18.47 -15.60
N ASN A 134 -2.69 -18.32 -14.30
CA ASN A 134 -3.72 -18.44 -13.27
C ASN A 134 -4.21 -17.11 -12.69
N TRP A 135 -3.39 -16.06 -12.76
CA TRP A 135 -3.67 -14.77 -12.13
C TRP A 135 -3.61 -13.62 -13.12
N VAL A 136 -4.41 -12.59 -12.88
CA VAL A 136 -4.39 -11.30 -13.60
C VAL A 136 -4.08 -10.21 -12.62
N PRO A 137 -2.94 -9.51 -12.75
CA PRO A 137 -2.68 -8.31 -11.96
C PRO A 137 -3.62 -7.18 -12.39
N PHE A 138 -4.08 -6.39 -11.44
CA PHE A 138 -4.69 -5.12 -11.75
C PHE A 138 -3.61 -4.06 -11.95
N ASP A 139 -3.96 -3.06 -12.74
CA ASP A 139 -3.17 -1.86 -12.93
C ASP A 139 -4.14 -0.68 -13.11
N GLN A 140 -3.83 0.43 -12.45
CA GLN A 140 -4.75 1.58 -12.45
C GLN A 140 -4.99 2.22 -13.82
N PHE A 141 -4.14 1.92 -14.82
CA PHE A 141 -4.21 2.53 -16.13
C PHE A 141 -4.56 1.54 -17.25
N ASP A 142 -3.87 0.40 -17.27
CA ASP A 142 -3.99 -0.56 -18.36
C ASP A 142 -5.02 -1.67 -18.05
N ASN A 143 -5.20 -2.04 -16.78
CA ASN A 143 -6.16 -3.05 -16.32
C ASN A 143 -6.78 -2.68 -14.97
N PRO A 144 -7.54 -1.59 -14.87
CA PRO A 144 -8.13 -1.15 -13.60
C PRO A 144 -9.23 -2.11 -13.14
N MET A 145 -9.48 -2.11 -11.83
CA MET A 145 -10.56 -2.89 -11.24
C MET A 145 -11.91 -2.44 -11.79
N THR A 146 -12.76 -3.41 -12.17
CA THR A 146 -14.16 -3.15 -12.51
C THR A 146 -14.99 -2.88 -11.24
N TYR A 147 -16.25 -2.51 -11.44
CA TYR A 147 -17.20 -2.36 -10.34
C TYR A 147 -17.36 -3.67 -9.53
N GLU A 148 -17.52 -4.79 -10.21
CA GLU A 148 -17.67 -6.11 -9.62
C GLU A 148 -16.40 -6.55 -8.87
N ASP A 149 -15.24 -6.28 -9.45
CA ASP A 149 -13.96 -6.57 -8.81
C ASP A 149 -13.78 -5.75 -7.52
N THR A 150 -14.18 -4.48 -7.55
CA THR A 150 -14.12 -3.60 -6.37
C THR A 150 -15.05 -4.10 -5.28
N ILE A 151 -16.29 -4.50 -5.59
CA ILE A 151 -17.22 -5.10 -4.61
C ILE A 151 -16.59 -6.33 -3.95
N GLN A 152 -16.00 -7.23 -4.76
CA GLN A 152 -15.39 -8.44 -4.21
C GLN A 152 -14.21 -8.09 -3.32
N PHE A 153 -13.33 -7.19 -3.78
CA PHE A 153 -12.17 -6.79 -2.99
C PHE A 153 -12.57 -6.08 -1.69
N MET A 154 -13.58 -5.21 -1.71
CA MET A 154 -14.09 -4.55 -0.49
C MET A 154 -14.65 -5.54 0.53
N LYS A 155 -15.27 -6.63 0.08
CA LYS A 155 -15.71 -7.72 0.98
C LYS A 155 -14.53 -8.43 1.60
N ASP A 156 -13.55 -8.82 0.79
CA ASP A 156 -12.37 -9.55 1.26
C ASP A 156 -11.54 -8.69 2.22
N LEU A 157 -11.40 -7.40 1.91
CA LEU A 157 -10.74 -6.41 2.77
C LEU A 157 -11.47 -6.25 4.11
N GLY A 158 -12.81 -6.18 4.10
CA GLY A 158 -13.61 -6.14 5.32
C GLY A 158 -13.43 -7.38 6.20
N TYR A 159 -13.42 -8.56 5.60
CA TYR A 159 -13.14 -9.81 6.31
C TYR A 159 -11.73 -9.86 6.88
N PHE A 160 -10.74 -9.41 6.13
CA PHE A 160 -9.35 -9.32 6.57
C PHE A 160 -9.19 -8.39 7.77
N HIS A 161 -9.72 -7.16 7.69
CA HIS A 161 -9.62 -6.21 8.80
C HIS A 161 -10.36 -6.70 10.05
N ALA A 162 -11.50 -7.36 9.91
CA ALA A 162 -12.20 -7.95 11.03
C ALA A 162 -11.41 -9.09 11.70
N ALA A 163 -10.73 -9.93 10.91
CA ALA A 163 -9.90 -11.02 11.43
C ALA A 163 -8.70 -10.51 12.25
N CYS A 164 -8.18 -9.35 11.89
CA CYS A 164 -7.04 -8.71 12.55
C CYS A 164 -7.42 -7.57 13.51
N TRP A 165 -8.70 -7.40 13.81
CA TRP A 165 -9.20 -6.30 14.64
C TRP A 165 -8.72 -6.38 16.08
N GLY A 166 -8.13 -5.28 16.56
CA GLY A 166 -7.63 -5.18 17.94
C GLY A 166 -6.32 -5.94 18.16
N GLU A 167 -5.68 -6.45 17.07
CA GLU A 167 -4.37 -7.09 17.21
C GLU A 167 -3.36 -6.10 17.76
N PRO A 168 -2.75 -6.38 18.91
CA PRO A 168 -1.61 -5.65 19.35
C PRO A 168 -0.47 -5.96 18.36
N VAL A 169 0.10 -4.96 17.75
CA VAL A 169 1.45 -5.12 17.22
C VAL A 169 2.33 -5.18 18.45
N SER A 170 2.75 -6.38 18.80
CA SER A 170 3.58 -6.55 19.98
C SER A 170 4.92 -5.91 19.69
N ASN A 171 5.33 -4.99 20.57
CA ASN A 171 6.71 -4.52 20.63
C ASN A 171 7.71 -5.67 20.88
N ASP A 172 7.20 -6.89 21.17
CA ASP A 172 8.00 -8.10 21.42
C ASP A 172 8.80 -8.53 20.18
N ALA A 173 8.40 -8.07 18.98
CA ALA A 173 9.18 -8.30 17.76
C ALA A 173 10.38 -7.35 17.60
N GLY A 174 10.57 -6.39 18.49
CA GLY A 174 11.59 -5.33 18.35
C GLY A 174 11.28 -4.35 17.20
N LEU A 175 10.10 -4.50 16.59
CA LEU A 175 9.63 -3.63 15.51
C LEU A 175 8.93 -2.45 16.18
N GLY A 176 9.45 -1.25 15.95
CA GLY A 176 8.85 -0.02 16.45
C GLY A 176 7.43 0.22 15.90
N PRO A 177 6.76 1.30 16.30
CA PRO A 177 5.48 1.67 15.73
C PRO A 177 5.64 1.76 14.22
N PHE A 178 4.96 0.88 13.48
CA PHE A 178 5.05 0.85 12.04
C PHE A 178 4.45 2.12 11.46
N ARG A 179 5.22 2.78 10.65
CA ARG A 179 4.79 3.95 9.90
C ARG A 179 4.58 3.50 8.47
N ALA A 180 3.37 3.49 7.98
CA ALA A 180 3.19 3.58 6.57
C ALA A 180 3.70 4.95 6.13
N HIS A 181 4.34 5.01 4.99
CA HIS A 181 4.97 6.20 4.45
C HIS A 181 4.05 7.44 4.47
N TRP A 182 2.75 7.22 4.28
CA TRP A 182 1.69 8.24 4.26
C TRP A 182 0.84 8.29 5.54
N GLN A 183 1.03 7.35 6.47
CA GLN A 183 0.31 7.28 7.75
C GLN A 183 1.12 7.87 8.90
N ASN A 184 2.02 8.76 8.61
CA ASN A 184 2.88 9.35 9.62
C ASN A 184 2.11 10.22 10.60
N LEU A 185 1.48 9.54 11.48
CA LEU A 185 0.67 10.06 12.56
C LEU A 185 1.49 10.34 13.83
N ASN A 186 2.83 10.31 13.75
CA ASN A 186 3.72 10.58 14.89
C ASN A 186 4.54 11.84 14.68
N ASP A 187 4.75 12.58 15.74
CA ASP A 187 5.51 13.85 15.79
C ASP A 187 6.95 13.76 15.23
N ASP A 188 7.53 12.54 15.21
CA ASP A 188 8.91 12.30 14.75
C ASP A 188 9.07 12.19 13.23
N TYR A 189 7.99 12.19 12.46
CA TYR A 189 8.07 12.12 10.99
C TYR A 189 8.35 13.46 10.32
N TRP A 190 8.03 14.50 11.00
CA TRP A 190 8.34 15.84 10.52
C TRP A 190 9.82 16.12 10.78
N GLU A 191 10.72 15.46 9.99
CA GLU A 191 12.09 15.91 9.87
C GLU A 191 12.04 17.38 9.61
N ASP A 192 12.43 18.29 10.29
CA ASP A 192 12.33 19.75 10.12
C ASP A 192 10.95 20.40 10.48
N GLY A 193 9.99 19.65 10.98
CA GLY A 193 8.69 20.21 11.38
C GLY A 193 7.78 20.63 10.23
N GLU A 194 8.01 20.12 9.00
CA GLU A 194 7.18 20.37 7.83
C GLU A 194 6.11 19.28 7.66
N THR A 195 4.88 19.67 7.41
CA THR A 195 3.77 18.75 7.10
C THR A 195 3.73 18.42 5.60
N THR A 196 2.96 17.40 5.21
CA THR A 196 2.72 17.09 3.79
C THR A 196 2.17 18.29 3.04
N TRP A 197 1.31 19.07 3.69
CA TRP A 197 0.74 20.28 3.10
C TRP A 197 1.75 21.42 3.00
N ASP A 198 2.68 21.55 3.95
CA ASP A 198 3.77 22.52 3.85
C ASP A 198 4.63 22.29 2.60
N LYS A 199 4.77 21.02 2.19
CA LYS A 199 5.46 20.62 0.97
C LYS A 199 4.60 20.76 -0.30
N ALA A 200 3.30 20.51 -0.19
CA ALA A 200 2.38 20.50 -1.32
C ALA A 200 1.90 21.89 -1.74
N VAL A 201 1.62 22.79 -0.80
CA VAL A 201 1.07 24.11 -1.07
C VAL A 201 1.97 24.97 -1.96
N PRO A 202 3.28 25.12 -1.70
CA PRO A 202 4.16 25.89 -2.60
C PRO A 202 4.20 25.32 -4.01
N LYS A 203 4.21 23.99 -4.15
CA LYS A 203 4.21 23.34 -5.45
C LYS A 203 2.89 23.53 -6.19
N TRP A 204 1.78 23.55 -5.47
CA TRP A 204 0.47 23.86 -6.03
C TRP A 204 0.43 25.28 -6.60
N GLU A 205 0.89 26.26 -5.85
CA GLU A 205 0.87 27.67 -6.26
C GLU A 205 1.80 27.92 -7.46
N ASP A 206 3.01 27.36 -7.43
CA ASP A 206 4.06 27.68 -8.40
C ASP A 206 3.96 26.90 -9.72
N VAL A 207 3.44 25.67 -9.72
CA VAL A 207 3.68 24.73 -10.82
C VAL A 207 2.41 24.06 -11.37
N TYR A 208 1.44 23.67 -10.54
CA TYR A 208 0.39 22.73 -10.94
C TYR A 208 -1.02 23.27 -10.88
N GLY A 209 -1.30 24.23 -10.03
CA GLY A 209 -2.66 24.65 -9.71
C GLY A 209 -3.51 24.94 -10.94
N GLU A 210 -3.06 25.83 -11.82
CA GLU A 210 -3.82 26.16 -13.04
C GLU A 210 -3.94 24.97 -14.01
N SER A 211 -2.87 24.20 -14.16
CA SER A 211 -2.84 23.04 -15.06
C SER A 211 -3.80 21.94 -14.61
N LEU A 212 -3.83 21.60 -13.31
CA LEU A 212 -4.73 20.58 -12.77
C LEU A 212 -6.17 21.05 -12.71
N LEU A 213 -6.41 22.31 -12.30
CA LEU A 213 -7.76 22.90 -12.27
C LEU A 213 -8.41 22.95 -13.66
N SER A 214 -7.62 23.11 -14.73
CA SER A 214 -8.15 23.06 -16.11
C SER A 214 -8.69 21.70 -16.53
N MET A 215 -8.41 20.63 -15.79
CA MET A 215 -8.85 19.26 -16.07
C MET A 215 -10.19 18.89 -15.44
N VAL A 216 -10.67 19.68 -14.50
CA VAL A 216 -11.90 19.42 -13.72
C VAL A 216 -12.95 20.50 -13.95
N SER A 217 -14.17 20.24 -13.51
CA SER A 217 -15.23 21.26 -13.52
C SER A 217 -14.93 22.42 -12.56
N ASP A 218 -15.56 23.55 -12.80
CA ASP A 218 -15.41 24.72 -11.92
C ASP A 218 -15.79 24.40 -10.47
N GLU A 219 -16.82 23.56 -10.26
CA GLU A 219 -17.29 23.16 -8.92
C GLU A 219 -16.22 22.33 -8.18
N VAL A 220 -15.60 21.38 -8.87
CA VAL A 220 -14.46 20.60 -8.31
C VAL A 220 -13.30 21.54 -8.02
N GLY A 221 -12.97 22.40 -8.97
CA GLY A 221 -11.90 23.40 -8.82
C GLY A 221 -12.06 24.29 -7.60
N GLU A 222 -13.28 24.79 -7.35
CA GLU A 222 -13.56 25.61 -6.17
C GLU A 222 -13.40 24.83 -4.85
N THR A 223 -13.77 23.55 -4.83
CA THR A 223 -13.54 22.68 -3.65
C THR A 223 -12.05 22.56 -3.35
N ILE A 224 -11.23 22.29 -4.36
CA ILE A 224 -9.79 22.12 -4.20
C ILE A 224 -9.11 23.42 -3.78
N LYS A 225 -9.47 24.55 -4.39
CA LYS A 225 -8.97 25.87 -3.97
C LYS A 225 -9.23 26.15 -2.49
N LYS A 226 -10.45 25.90 -2.02
CA LYS A 226 -10.79 26.08 -0.59
C LYS A 226 -9.93 25.22 0.33
N LEU A 227 -9.66 23.95 -0.05
CA LEU A 227 -8.79 23.09 0.74
C LEU A 227 -7.36 23.65 0.78
N VAL A 228 -6.82 24.04 -0.35
CA VAL A 228 -5.48 24.66 -0.42
C VAL A 228 -5.43 25.93 0.43
N ASP A 229 -6.43 26.80 0.34
CA ASP A 229 -6.51 28.04 1.15
C ASP A 229 -6.54 27.74 2.66
N ILE A 230 -7.28 26.71 3.10
CA ILE A 230 -7.31 26.30 4.50
C ILE A 230 -5.91 25.89 4.97
N TYR A 231 -5.21 25.04 4.21
CA TYR A 231 -3.88 24.59 4.59
C TYR A 231 -2.77 25.64 4.40
N ALA A 232 -2.92 26.54 3.45
CA ALA A 232 -2.04 27.71 3.29
C ALA A 232 -2.24 28.77 4.38
N SER A 233 -3.33 28.68 5.15
CA SER A 233 -3.59 29.62 6.23
C SER A 233 -2.59 29.46 7.39
N LYS A 234 -2.47 30.50 8.23
CA LYS A 234 -1.62 30.45 9.44
C LYS A 234 -1.92 29.27 10.40
N ASN A 235 -3.10 28.67 10.31
CA ASN A 235 -3.52 27.54 11.13
C ASN A 235 -3.40 26.20 10.42
N GLY A 236 -2.98 26.16 9.16
CA GLY A 236 -2.96 24.95 8.33
C GLY A 236 -2.21 23.78 8.98
N LYS A 237 -0.99 24.05 9.47
CA LYS A 237 -0.18 23.04 10.17
C LYS A 237 -0.91 22.48 11.40
N LYS A 238 -1.43 23.35 12.26
CA LYS A 238 -2.17 22.92 13.46
C LYS A 238 -3.41 22.10 13.11
N ILE A 239 -4.14 22.50 12.07
CA ILE A 239 -5.32 21.75 11.58
C ILE A 239 -4.92 20.33 11.17
N GLN A 240 -3.82 20.18 10.41
CA GLN A 240 -3.33 18.88 9.99
C GLN A 240 -2.91 18.02 11.19
N GLU A 241 -2.14 18.56 12.12
CA GLU A 241 -1.73 17.85 13.33
C GLU A 241 -2.94 17.35 14.15
N GLU A 242 -3.95 18.19 14.34
CA GLU A 242 -5.16 17.80 15.07
C GLU A 242 -5.99 16.77 14.30
N LEU A 243 -6.05 16.84 12.96
CA LEU A 243 -6.68 15.82 12.13
C LEU A 243 -6.01 14.45 12.31
N LEU A 244 -4.69 14.42 12.24
CA LEU A 244 -3.93 13.20 12.42
C LEU A 244 -4.10 12.61 13.83
N LYS A 245 -4.06 13.45 14.87
CA LYS A 245 -4.34 13.05 16.26
C LYS A 245 -5.75 12.46 16.42
N GLU A 246 -6.74 13.00 15.72
CA GLU A 246 -8.11 12.48 15.77
C GLU A 246 -8.19 11.09 15.14
N LEU A 247 -7.62 10.89 13.95
CA LEU A 247 -7.59 9.59 13.27
C LEU A 247 -6.81 8.53 14.06
N GLN A 248 -5.78 8.92 14.82
CA GLN A 248 -5.02 7.99 15.68
C GLN A 248 -5.84 7.37 16.82
N LYS A 249 -6.93 8.02 17.24
CA LYS A 249 -7.79 7.52 18.33
C LYS A 249 -8.64 6.32 17.93
N ARG A 250 -8.69 6.00 16.65
CA ARG A 250 -9.54 4.92 16.12
C ARG A 250 -9.04 3.54 16.51
N PRO A 251 -9.94 2.56 16.62
CA PRO A 251 -9.54 1.17 16.78
C PRO A 251 -8.61 0.73 15.66
N ARG A 252 -7.69 -0.17 15.97
CA ARG A 252 -6.66 -0.61 15.05
C ARG A 252 -6.93 -2.01 14.52
N THR A 253 -6.54 -2.21 13.29
CA THR A 253 -6.43 -3.53 12.66
C THR A 253 -5.08 -3.62 11.95
N ILE A 254 -4.72 -4.79 11.44
CA ILE A 254 -3.62 -4.89 10.49
C ILE A 254 -4.14 -4.36 9.14
N THR A 255 -3.42 -3.43 8.55
CA THR A 255 -3.63 -2.96 7.18
C THR A 255 -2.44 -3.35 6.32
N HIS A 256 -2.65 -3.58 5.03
CA HIS A 256 -1.57 -3.91 4.08
C HIS A 256 -0.61 -2.72 3.89
N GLY A 257 -1.16 -1.52 3.90
CA GLY A 257 -0.39 -0.27 3.81
C GLY A 257 0.00 0.15 2.39
N ASP A 258 -0.19 -0.71 1.38
CA ASP A 258 0.01 -0.42 -0.04
C ASP A 258 -0.95 -1.23 -0.93
N ALA A 259 -2.23 -1.32 -0.54
CA ALA A 259 -3.26 -2.07 -1.27
C ALA A 259 -3.75 -1.30 -2.51
N ARG A 260 -2.87 -1.13 -3.48
CA ARG A 260 -3.15 -0.55 -4.79
C ARG A 260 -3.29 -1.63 -5.85
N GLY A 261 -3.90 -1.29 -7.00
CA GLY A 261 -4.18 -2.24 -8.08
C GLY A 261 -2.99 -3.12 -8.44
N ASN A 262 -1.79 -2.55 -8.56
CA ASN A 262 -0.59 -3.30 -8.92
C ASN A 262 -0.19 -4.41 -7.91
N ASN A 263 -0.68 -4.33 -6.68
CA ASN A 263 -0.45 -5.34 -5.64
C ASN A 263 -1.63 -6.30 -5.47
N ILE A 264 -2.70 -6.12 -6.26
CA ILE A 264 -3.92 -6.93 -6.19
C ILE A 264 -4.04 -7.76 -7.47
N PHE A 265 -4.35 -9.04 -7.30
CA PHE A 265 -4.48 -10.02 -8.38
C PHE A 265 -5.85 -10.69 -8.32
N LYS A 266 -6.41 -11.00 -9.50
CA LYS A 266 -7.63 -11.77 -9.63
C LYS A 266 -7.32 -13.17 -10.17
N SER A 267 -7.80 -14.20 -9.50
CA SER A 267 -7.73 -15.57 -9.98
C SER A 267 -8.61 -15.74 -11.21
N LYS A 268 -8.05 -16.33 -12.27
CA LYS A 268 -8.81 -16.71 -13.49
C LYS A 268 -9.72 -17.91 -13.27
N ASN A 269 -9.46 -18.71 -12.23
CA ASN A 269 -10.16 -19.95 -11.98
C ASN A 269 -11.49 -19.74 -11.25
N ASP A 270 -11.50 -18.89 -10.22
CA ASP A 270 -12.65 -18.71 -9.32
C ASP A 270 -12.97 -17.23 -9.03
N GLY A 271 -12.20 -16.28 -9.57
CA GLY A 271 -12.39 -14.86 -9.36
C GLY A 271 -11.99 -14.35 -7.98
N SER A 272 -11.38 -15.19 -7.13
CA SER A 272 -10.88 -14.76 -5.82
C SER A 272 -9.78 -13.71 -5.95
N MET A 273 -9.67 -12.84 -4.96
CA MET A 273 -8.64 -11.79 -4.94
C MET A 273 -7.45 -12.23 -4.11
N GLY A 274 -6.25 -11.95 -4.62
CA GLY A 274 -4.98 -12.13 -3.93
C GLY A 274 -4.23 -10.81 -3.81
N ILE A 275 -3.45 -10.66 -2.75
CA ILE A 275 -2.66 -9.46 -2.49
C ILE A 275 -1.22 -9.81 -2.16
N ILE A 276 -0.28 -9.11 -2.80
CA ILE A 276 1.17 -9.32 -2.67
C ILE A 276 1.84 -8.08 -2.06
N ASP A 277 3.14 -8.20 -1.74
CA ASP A 277 3.99 -7.07 -1.31
C ASP A 277 3.62 -6.49 0.07
N TRP A 278 3.72 -7.33 1.09
CA TRP A 278 3.35 -7.01 2.48
C TRP A 278 4.40 -6.19 3.25
N GLN A 279 5.35 -5.59 2.58
CA GLN A 279 6.44 -4.83 3.19
C GLN A 279 5.99 -3.53 3.90
N MET A 280 4.80 -3.02 3.57
CA MET A 280 4.28 -1.76 4.10
C MET A 280 3.19 -1.94 5.16
N TRP A 281 2.87 -3.18 5.56
CA TRP A 281 1.80 -3.43 6.53
C TRP A 281 2.00 -2.67 7.84
N VAL A 282 0.90 -2.25 8.45
CA VAL A 282 0.88 -1.54 9.74
C VAL A 282 -0.33 -1.92 10.57
N ALA A 283 -0.23 -1.71 11.89
CA ALA A 283 -1.41 -1.68 12.76
C ALA A 283 -1.96 -0.26 12.81
N GLY A 284 -3.02 -0.01 12.08
CA GLY A 284 -3.61 1.32 11.93
C GLY A 284 -5.14 1.31 11.89
N PRO A 285 -5.76 2.49 11.79
CA PRO A 285 -7.18 2.57 11.54
C PRO A 285 -7.56 1.88 10.23
N ALA A 286 -8.69 1.20 10.24
CA ALA A 286 -9.20 0.46 9.07
C ALA A 286 -9.42 1.37 7.85
N SER A 287 -9.76 2.64 8.06
CA SER A 287 -9.92 3.65 7.00
C SER A 287 -8.66 3.87 6.16
N ASN A 288 -7.47 3.65 6.71
CA ASN A 288 -6.21 3.92 6.04
C ASN A 288 -6.01 3.14 4.74
N GLU A 289 -6.39 1.86 4.73
CA GLU A 289 -6.27 0.99 3.55
C GLU A 289 -7.16 1.45 2.40
N PHE A 290 -8.34 1.91 2.75
CA PHE A 290 -9.36 2.30 1.80
C PHE A 290 -8.88 3.39 0.83
N GLY A 291 -8.12 4.37 1.31
CA GLY A 291 -7.59 5.46 0.49
C GLY A 291 -6.65 4.97 -0.61
N GLN A 292 -5.80 3.99 -0.34
CA GLN A 292 -4.89 3.41 -1.33
C GLN A 292 -5.66 2.72 -2.45
N VAL A 293 -6.63 1.88 -2.09
CA VAL A 293 -7.51 1.22 -3.06
C VAL A 293 -8.25 2.25 -3.89
N TRP A 294 -8.82 3.27 -3.23
CA TRP A 294 -9.66 4.27 -3.86
C TRP A 294 -8.93 5.12 -4.89
N PHE A 295 -7.75 5.59 -4.55
CA PHE A 295 -6.99 6.48 -5.43
C PHE A 295 -6.20 5.77 -6.52
N ASN A 296 -5.94 4.45 -6.39
CA ASN A 296 -4.97 3.78 -7.24
C ASN A 296 -5.48 2.51 -7.93
N SER A 297 -6.78 2.16 -7.86
CA SER A 297 -7.19 0.83 -8.33
C SER A 297 -8.23 0.80 -9.44
N PHE A 298 -8.95 1.88 -9.71
CA PHE A 298 -10.00 1.87 -10.73
C PHE A 298 -9.95 3.07 -11.69
N SER A 299 -10.51 2.89 -12.88
CA SER A 299 -10.54 3.94 -13.90
C SER A 299 -11.56 5.04 -13.57
N LEU A 300 -11.36 6.23 -14.16
CA LEU A 300 -12.33 7.33 -14.08
C LEU A 300 -13.71 6.93 -14.63
N ASP A 301 -13.72 6.16 -15.71
CA ASP A 301 -14.96 5.75 -16.39
C ASP A 301 -15.78 4.71 -15.61
N SER A 302 -15.21 4.16 -14.53
CA SER A 302 -15.91 3.17 -13.69
C SER A 302 -17.10 3.76 -12.91
N GLY A 303 -17.20 5.07 -12.78
CA GLY A 303 -18.21 5.75 -11.96
C GLY A 303 -18.00 5.56 -10.44
N MET A 304 -16.90 4.97 -10.04
CA MET A 304 -16.59 4.67 -8.64
C MET A 304 -16.47 5.91 -7.77
N ILE A 305 -16.04 7.04 -8.35
CA ILE A 305 -15.94 8.33 -7.64
C ILE A 305 -17.26 8.79 -6.98
N HIS A 306 -18.40 8.28 -7.44
CA HIS A 306 -19.72 8.58 -6.89
C HIS A 306 -20.28 7.49 -5.98
N ARG A 307 -19.49 6.45 -5.65
CA ARG A 307 -19.94 5.24 -4.95
C ARG A 307 -19.25 4.99 -3.61
N LEU A 308 -18.65 6.02 -3.03
CA LEU A 308 -17.92 5.87 -1.76
C LEU A 308 -18.80 5.26 -0.67
N ASP A 309 -20.00 5.79 -0.48
CA ASP A 309 -20.93 5.31 0.54
C ASP A 309 -21.33 3.84 0.32
N GLU A 310 -21.62 3.47 -0.93
CA GLU A 310 -21.96 2.09 -1.31
C GLU A 310 -20.81 1.12 -1.00
N MET A 311 -19.59 1.45 -1.41
CA MET A 311 -18.43 0.60 -1.18
C MET A 311 -18.06 0.53 0.30
N THR A 312 -18.19 1.64 1.01
CA THR A 312 -17.98 1.69 2.47
C THR A 312 -18.99 0.82 3.19
N SER A 313 -20.27 0.83 2.76
CA SER A 313 -21.30 -0.04 3.32
C SER A 313 -20.98 -1.52 3.12
N ILE A 314 -20.60 -1.92 1.91
CA ILE A 314 -20.20 -3.31 1.59
C ILE A 314 -19.01 -3.76 2.44
N TYR A 315 -17.99 -2.94 2.53
CA TYR A 315 -16.83 -3.18 3.36
C TYR A 315 -17.19 -3.32 4.85
N TYR A 316 -17.97 -2.37 5.37
CA TYR A 316 -18.39 -2.35 6.78
C TYR A 316 -19.27 -3.53 7.15
N GLU A 317 -20.26 -3.87 6.30
CA GLU A 317 -21.12 -5.03 6.51
C GLU A 317 -20.31 -6.34 6.54
N SER A 318 -19.27 -6.43 5.72
CA SER A 318 -18.35 -7.57 5.75
C SER A 318 -17.57 -7.64 7.07
N MET A 319 -17.08 -6.51 7.57
CA MET A 319 -16.41 -6.45 8.88
C MET A 319 -17.33 -6.93 10.01
N ILE A 320 -18.50 -6.33 10.15
CA ILE A 320 -19.42 -6.65 11.25
C ILE A 320 -20.05 -8.06 11.13
N SER A 321 -20.10 -8.62 9.92
CA SER A 321 -20.55 -10.01 9.74
C SER A 321 -19.59 -11.02 10.36
N LYS A 322 -18.30 -10.70 10.39
CA LYS A 322 -17.25 -11.53 11.00
C LYS A 322 -17.02 -11.19 12.47
N LYS A 323 -17.14 -9.92 12.83
CA LYS A 323 -16.87 -9.42 14.17
C LYS A 323 -17.92 -8.35 14.56
N PRO A 324 -19.09 -8.77 15.08
CA PRO A 324 -20.22 -7.87 15.34
C PRO A 324 -19.93 -6.73 16.31
N GLU A 325 -18.99 -6.91 17.25
CA GLU A 325 -18.59 -5.90 18.22
C GLU A 325 -17.97 -4.65 17.58
N ILE A 326 -17.46 -4.73 16.36
CA ILE A 326 -16.96 -3.58 15.61
C ILE A 326 -18.03 -2.49 15.50
N LYS A 327 -19.31 -2.88 15.43
CA LYS A 327 -20.41 -1.93 15.32
C LYS A 327 -20.47 -0.94 16.48
N ASP A 328 -20.13 -1.39 17.68
CA ASP A 328 -20.14 -0.56 18.88
C ASP A 328 -18.82 0.21 19.07
N GLU A 329 -17.70 -0.36 18.62
CA GLU A 329 -16.36 0.23 18.74
C GLU A 329 -16.05 1.24 17.65
N TYR A 330 -16.57 1.03 16.44
CA TYR A 330 -16.33 1.84 15.26
C TYR A 330 -17.59 1.94 14.40
N PRO A 331 -18.56 2.80 14.76
CA PRO A 331 -19.82 2.97 14.03
C PRO A 331 -19.60 3.36 12.56
N TYR A 332 -20.53 2.96 11.69
CA TYR A 332 -20.46 3.22 10.24
C TYR A 332 -20.26 4.70 9.90
N GLU A 333 -20.99 5.59 10.55
CA GLU A 333 -20.93 7.03 10.31
C GLU A 333 -19.55 7.59 10.66
N VAL A 334 -18.88 7.02 11.69
CA VAL A 334 -17.51 7.43 12.06
C VAL A 334 -16.52 6.95 11.01
N LEU A 335 -16.64 5.72 10.54
CA LEU A 335 -15.79 5.20 9.46
C LEU A 335 -15.94 6.04 8.19
N LEU A 336 -17.17 6.36 7.77
CA LEU A 336 -17.42 7.14 6.57
C LEU A 336 -16.85 8.57 6.68
N ASP A 337 -16.98 9.20 7.84
CA ASP A 337 -16.41 10.53 8.09
C ASP A 337 -14.87 10.47 8.10
N ASP A 338 -14.28 9.46 8.74
CA ASP A 338 -12.84 9.24 8.75
C ASP A 338 -12.27 9.04 7.34
N LEU A 339 -12.98 8.32 6.45
CA LEU A 339 -12.56 8.16 5.05
C LEU A 339 -12.52 9.49 4.31
N LYS A 340 -13.53 10.35 4.51
CA LYS A 340 -13.57 11.69 3.92
C LYS A 340 -12.43 12.57 4.41
N LEU A 341 -12.13 12.53 5.71
CA LEU A 341 -11.02 13.25 6.30
C LEU A 341 -9.67 12.70 5.83
N LEU A 342 -9.56 11.38 5.69
CA LEU A 342 -8.36 10.72 5.19
C LEU A 342 -8.07 11.12 3.73
N PHE A 343 -9.07 11.18 2.87
CA PHE A 343 -8.89 11.57 1.47
C PHE A 343 -8.28 12.97 1.33
N ILE A 344 -8.64 13.90 2.21
CA ILE A 344 -8.03 15.23 2.27
C ILE A 344 -6.56 15.14 2.66
N ASN A 345 -6.19 14.22 3.54
CA ASN A 345 -4.80 14.06 3.97
C ASN A 345 -3.94 13.33 2.93
N ILE A 346 -4.49 12.36 2.22
CA ILE A 346 -3.77 11.58 1.20
C ILE A 346 -3.57 12.38 -0.09
N TRP A 347 -4.52 13.21 -0.49
CA TRP A 347 -4.46 13.94 -1.75
C TRP A 347 -3.17 14.76 -1.94
N PRO A 348 -2.69 15.55 -0.96
CA PRO A 348 -1.45 16.31 -1.11
C PRO A 348 -0.19 15.45 -1.21
N GLU A 349 -0.19 14.24 -0.66
CA GLU A 349 0.93 13.30 -0.84
C GLU A 349 1.06 12.88 -2.30
N TYR A 350 -0.05 12.55 -2.94
CA TYR A 350 -0.05 12.24 -4.37
C TYR A 350 0.39 13.43 -5.20
N LEU A 351 0.00 14.64 -4.82
CA LEU A 351 0.51 15.86 -5.45
C LEU A 351 2.03 15.95 -5.33
N GLY A 352 2.59 15.69 -4.17
CA GLY A 352 4.03 15.70 -3.91
C GLY A 352 4.80 14.67 -4.74
N PHE A 353 4.28 13.44 -4.82
CA PHE A 353 4.85 12.34 -5.60
C PHE A 353 4.84 12.65 -7.10
N THR A 354 3.69 13.08 -7.62
CA THR A 354 3.48 13.39 -9.04
C THR A 354 4.47 14.44 -9.52
N VAL A 355 4.69 15.45 -8.72
CA VAL A 355 5.55 16.60 -9.04
C VAL A 355 7.01 16.20 -9.16
N GLY A 356 7.53 15.45 -8.19
CA GLY A 356 8.93 15.02 -8.19
C GLY A 356 9.28 14.11 -9.37
N SER A 357 8.30 13.35 -9.85
CA SER A 357 8.49 12.35 -10.92
C SER A 357 8.34 12.94 -12.32
N ILE A 358 7.55 14.01 -12.51
CA ILE A 358 7.10 14.47 -13.83
C ILE A 358 8.04 15.47 -14.51
N ASP A 359 8.73 16.29 -13.75
CA ASP A 359 9.56 17.38 -14.31
C ASP A 359 10.79 16.89 -15.10
N GLY A 360 11.20 15.62 -14.87
CA GLY A 360 12.30 14.98 -15.58
C GLY A 360 11.92 14.27 -16.88
N TYR A 361 10.63 14.06 -17.16
CA TYR A 361 10.17 13.21 -18.27
C TYR A 361 10.26 13.90 -19.62
N LYS A 362 11.09 13.37 -20.50
CA LYS A 362 11.38 13.95 -21.84
C LYS A 362 11.11 13.01 -23.01
N ASP A 363 11.06 11.70 -22.79
CA ASP A 363 10.81 10.73 -23.85
C ASP A 363 9.32 10.37 -23.98
N PRO A 364 8.88 9.73 -25.09
CA PRO A 364 7.46 9.41 -25.33
C PRO A 364 6.83 8.50 -24.29
N GLU A 365 7.56 7.53 -23.70
CA GLU A 365 7.03 6.65 -22.67
C GLU A 365 6.82 7.40 -21.36
N GLN A 366 7.76 8.27 -21.01
CA GLN A 366 7.64 9.18 -19.88
C GLN A 366 6.50 10.18 -20.06
N LEU A 367 6.23 10.64 -21.28
CA LEU A 367 5.07 11.51 -21.57
C LEU A 367 3.75 10.78 -21.39
N LYS A 368 3.65 9.50 -21.78
CA LYS A 368 2.47 8.65 -21.47
C LYS A 368 2.29 8.52 -19.97
N SER A 369 3.34 8.25 -19.24
CA SER A 369 3.33 8.18 -17.77
C SER A 369 2.85 9.50 -17.15
N LYS A 370 3.30 10.64 -17.69
CA LYS A 370 2.83 11.97 -17.26
C LYS A 370 1.33 12.17 -17.45
N GLU A 371 0.77 11.74 -18.56
CA GLU A 371 -0.67 11.80 -18.83
C GLU A 371 -1.44 10.93 -17.83
N ASN A 372 -0.99 9.71 -17.59
CA ASN A 372 -1.57 8.80 -16.62
C ASN A 372 -1.61 9.41 -15.19
N TRP A 373 -0.52 10.04 -14.77
CA TRP A 373 -0.47 10.73 -13.48
C TRP A 373 -1.44 11.91 -13.41
N ARG A 374 -1.59 12.67 -14.48
CA ARG A 374 -2.57 13.76 -14.55
C ARG A 374 -4.00 13.25 -14.42
N GLU A 375 -4.34 12.17 -15.10
CA GLU A 375 -5.66 11.52 -14.97
C GLU A 375 -5.90 11.00 -13.54
N MET A 376 -4.89 10.44 -12.89
CA MET A 376 -4.99 10.05 -11.49
C MET A 376 -5.24 11.26 -10.58
N MET A 377 -4.53 12.37 -10.77
CA MET A 377 -4.75 13.59 -10.00
C MET A 377 -6.16 14.17 -10.21
N LYS A 378 -6.66 14.14 -11.45
CA LYS A 378 -8.05 14.52 -11.75
C LYS A 378 -9.03 13.67 -10.95
N ARG A 379 -8.90 12.33 -11.01
CA ARG A 379 -9.74 11.40 -10.25
C ARG A 379 -9.71 11.68 -8.75
N ASN A 380 -8.52 11.97 -8.20
CA ASN A 380 -8.37 12.26 -6.79
C ASN A 380 -9.08 13.56 -6.39
N MET A 381 -8.98 14.62 -7.19
CA MET A 381 -9.72 15.87 -7.00
C MET A 381 -11.25 15.67 -7.07
N GLU A 382 -11.71 14.93 -8.07
CA GLU A 382 -13.12 14.58 -8.23
C GLU A 382 -13.63 13.73 -7.06
N THR A 383 -12.84 12.76 -6.59
CA THR A 383 -13.17 11.98 -5.39
C THR A 383 -13.34 12.87 -4.17
N VAL A 384 -12.42 13.76 -3.91
CA VAL A 384 -12.49 14.69 -2.77
C VAL A 384 -13.76 15.55 -2.83
N HIS A 385 -14.12 16.03 -4.01
CA HIS A 385 -15.33 16.84 -4.20
C HIS A 385 -16.62 16.02 -4.03
N TYR A 386 -16.78 14.95 -4.82
CA TYR A 386 -18.04 14.18 -4.88
C TYR A 386 -18.30 13.37 -3.61
N SER A 387 -17.27 13.03 -2.85
CA SER A 387 -17.43 12.37 -1.55
C SER A 387 -17.81 13.32 -0.41
N GLY A 388 -17.90 14.64 -0.65
CA GLY A 388 -18.24 15.63 0.38
C GLY A 388 -17.14 15.82 1.43
N CYS A 389 -15.87 15.63 1.05
CA CYS A 389 -14.75 15.73 1.97
C CYS A 389 -14.60 17.12 2.57
N LEU A 390 -14.84 18.18 1.78
CA LEU A 390 -14.73 19.55 2.26
C LEU A 390 -15.72 19.84 3.39
N GLU A 391 -16.96 19.38 3.30
CA GLU A 391 -17.97 19.55 4.36
C GLU A 391 -17.56 18.86 5.66
N SER A 392 -17.11 17.60 5.59
CA SER A 392 -16.60 16.87 6.75
C SER A 392 -15.40 17.59 7.37
N PHE A 393 -14.52 18.16 6.55
CA PHE A 393 -13.35 18.89 7.01
C PHE A 393 -13.69 20.23 7.67
N GLU A 394 -14.60 21.01 7.08
CA GLU A 394 -15.09 22.25 7.68
C GLU A 394 -15.80 21.97 9.03
N ASN A 395 -16.58 20.87 9.11
CA ASN A 395 -17.18 20.41 10.36
C ASN A 395 -16.13 20.00 11.39
N PHE A 396 -15.06 19.34 10.98
CA PHE A 396 -13.93 19.00 11.86
C PHE A 396 -13.26 20.28 12.38
N ILE A 397 -12.88 21.20 11.50
CA ILE A 397 -12.22 22.46 11.85
C ILE A 397 -13.07 23.30 12.82
N SER A 398 -14.39 23.33 12.65
CA SER A 398 -15.29 24.10 13.50
C SER A 398 -15.26 23.69 14.98
N LYS A 399 -14.77 22.48 15.29
CA LYS A 399 -14.63 21.93 16.62
C LYS A 399 -13.25 22.20 17.25
N LEU A 400 -12.29 22.71 16.47
CA LEU A 400 -10.94 22.97 16.93
C LEU A 400 -10.82 24.32 17.65
N ASP A 401 -10.02 24.36 18.70
CA ASP A 401 -9.57 25.61 19.29
C ASP A 401 -8.34 26.14 18.53
N LEU A 402 -8.58 27.08 17.63
CA LEU A 402 -7.56 27.72 16.81
C LEU A 402 -7.10 29.08 17.35
N SER A 403 -7.39 29.39 18.60
CA SER A 403 -7.17 30.71 19.19
C SER A 403 -5.72 30.99 19.61
N HIS A 404 -4.79 30.05 19.39
CA HIS A 404 -3.38 30.21 19.78
C HIS A 404 -2.42 30.11 18.60
#